data_d5f71c434e914124c5bd1a161da1cdfa
#
_entry.id   d5f71c434e914124c5bd1a161da1cdfa
#
_cell.length_a   1.000
_cell.length_b   1.000
_cell.length_c   1.000
_cell.angle_alpha   90.00
_cell.angle_beta   90.00
_cell.angle_gamma   90.00
#
_symmetry.space_group_name_H-M   'P 1'
#
loop_
_entity.id
_entity.type
_entity.pdbx_description
1 polymer ?
#
loop_
_entity_poly.entity_id
_entity_poly.type
_entity_poly.pdbx_seq_one_letter_code
_entity_poly.pdbx_strand_id
1 'polypeptide(L)'
;MTFFVLFTFIFFNFKNGGVVLLGTVYVLYGYVGRISHLFYNFAYVYGDIVKQKTAVLNSEIIAKSFKERGAIKELRLYKKDWKVISVKKLDFSYHEKKGAEQHLKNIDLVIKKGQKIAFIGHSGSGKTTMLKVMRGLYALEKGDIYLDTKELQHKFNTISQNIALIPQEPEMFATTIRENLTLGLTRNTKTIYQFLDMVNLRKTVDQMPRKLHSSVVEKGVNLSGGEKQRIALARGLMAAKDKEILLLDEPTSSVDSGNEFEIYKNIFATYSDKTIISSIHRLHLLNLFDTIYFFENGKIIASGNFDELFETSLKFRNLWEKYKSKQSTSV
;
A
#
# COMPACT_ATOMS: atom_id res chain seq x y z
N MET A 1 -28.15 -43.19 -14.88
CA MET A 1 -28.98 -43.67 -13.75
C MET A 1 -30.37 -44.11 -14.19
N THR A 2 -31.15 -43.28 -14.89
CA THR A 2 -32.52 -43.59 -15.36
C THR A 2 -32.61 -44.90 -16.18
N PHE A 3 -31.74 -45.06 -17.17
CA PHE A 3 -31.68 -46.30 -17.98
C PHE A 3 -31.33 -47.55 -17.16
N PHE A 4 -30.48 -47.45 -16.17
CA PHE A 4 -30.11 -48.57 -15.30
C PHE A 4 -31.29 -49.00 -14.45
N VAL A 5 -32.05 -48.08 -13.88
CA VAL A 5 -33.25 -48.40 -13.08
C VAL A 5 -34.32 -49.06 -13.95
N LEU A 6 -34.58 -48.52 -15.14
CA LEU A 6 -35.54 -49.07 -16.09
C LEU A 6 -35.13 -50.48 -16.57
N PHE A 7 -33.86 -50.63 -16.92
CA PHE A 7 -33.32 -51.94 -17.34
C PHE A 7 -33.45 -52.98 -16.22
N THR A 8 -33.09 -52.61 -15.00
CA THR A 8 -33.19 -53.49 -13.83
C THR A 8 -34.65 -53.90 -13.58
N PHE A 9 -35.58 -52.94 -13.65
CA PHE A 9 -37.01 -53.19 -13.49
C PHE A 9 -37.57 -54.20 -14.58
N ILE A 10 -37.25 -53.96 -15.84
CA ILE A 10 -37.65 -54.76 -16.97
C ILE A 10 -37.03 -56.13 -16.83
N PHE A 11 -35.75 -56.24 -16.54
CA PHE A 11 -35.05 -57.52 -16.39
C PHE A 11 -35.65 -58.44 -15.27
N PHE A 12 -35.92 -57.83 -14.10
CA PHE A 12 -36.52 -58.60 -12.98
C PHE A 12 -37.94 -59.06 -13.28
N ASN A 13 -38.75 -58.20 -13.93
CA ASN A 13 -40.12 -58.66 -14.32
C ASN A 13 -40.08 -59.74 -15.36
N PHE A 14 -39.22 -59.68 -16.37
CA PHE A 14 -39.08 -60.75 -17.37
C PHE A 14 -38.56 -62.03 -16.74
N LYS A 15 -37.63 -62.02 -15.83
CA LYS A 15 -37.08 -63.19 -15.14
C LYS A 15 -38.14 -63.91 -14.30
N ASN A 16 -39.09 -63.14 -13.74
CA ASN A 16 -40.16 -63.70 -12.90
C ASN A 16 -41.45 -64.05 -13.69
N GLY A 17 -41.42 -64.09 -15.02
CA GLY A 17 -42.57 -64.44 -15.86
C GLY A 17 -43.70 -63.39 -15.88
N GLY A 18 -43.40 -62.14 -15.44
CA GLY A 18 -44.37 -61.05 -15.41
C GLY A 18 -44.49 -60.31 -16.75
N VAL A 19 -45.70 -59.81 -17.03
CA VAL A 19 -45.98 -58.96 -18.20
C VAL A 19 -45.63 -57.51 -17.86
N VAL A 20 -44.69 -56.90 -18.59
CA VAL A 20 -44.32 -55.48 -18.43
C VAL A 20 -45.23 -54.61 -19.29
N LEU A 21 -46.16 -53.92 -18.68
CA LEU A 21 -47.01 -52.96 -19.37
C LEU A 21 -46.24 -51.70 -19.75
N LEU A 22 -46.34 -51.20 -20.98
CA LEU A 22 -45.69 -50.08 -21.54
C LEU A 22 -45.96 -48.77 -20.68
N GLY A 23 -47.21 -48.69 -20.19
CA GLY A 23 -47.59 -47.55 -19.28
C GLY A 23 -46.83 -47.54 -17.96
N THR A 24 -46.56 -48.77 -17.39
CA THR A 24 -45.73 -48.79 -16.14
C THR A 24 -44.31 -48.37 -16.35
N VAL A 25 -43.70 -48.72 -17.49
CA VAL A 25 -42.35 -48.24 -17.85
C VAL A 25 -42.33 -46.74 -18.03
N TYR A 26 -43.34 -46.16 -18.68
CA TYR A 26 -43.48 -44.72 -18.88
C TYR A 26 -43.62 -43.96 -17.55
N VAL A 27 -44.49 -44.45 -16.66
CA VAL A 27 -44.67 -43.85 -15.33
C VAL A 27 -43.38 -43.92 -14.51
N LEU A 28 -42.70 -45.09 -14.52
CA LEU A 28 -41.43 -45.27 -13.82
C LEU A 28 -40.35 -44.31 -14.37
N TYR A 29 -40.25 -44.14 -15.69
CA TYR A 29 -39.36 -43.18 -16.33
C TYR A 29 -39.63 -41.77 -15.84
N GLY A 30 -40.89 -41.36 -15.78
CA GLY A 30 -41.31 -40.05 -15.29
C GLY A 30 -40.93 -39.81 -13.83
N TYR A 31 -41.10 -40.81 -12.95
CA TYR A 31 -40.71 -40.68 -11.54
C TYR A 31 -39.19 -40.60 -11.35
N VAL A 32 -38.42 -41.44 -12.03
CA VAL A 32 -36.95 -41.38 -11.96
C VAL A 32 -36.43 -40.05 -12.46
N GLY A 33 -37.05 -39.52 -13.53
CA GLY A 33 -36.72 -38.17 -14.03
C GLY A 33 -36.99 -37.08 -12.99
N ARG A 34 -38.17 -37.09 -12.34
CA ARG A 34 -38.51 -36.12 -11.27
C ARG A 34 -37.55 -36.22 -10.08
N ILE A 35 -37.21 -37.41 -9.63
CA ILE A 35 -36.28 -37.65 -8.54
C ILE A 35 -34.89 -37.08 -8.91
N SER A 36 -34.40 -37.38 -10.12
CA SER A 36 -33.14 -36.86 -10.61
C SER A 36 -33.10 -35.32 -10.64
N HIS A 37 -34.21 -34.70 -11.07
CA HIS A 37 -34.32 -33.24 -11.09
C HIS A 37 -34.36 -32.65 -9.68
N LEU A 38 -35.00 -33.30 -8.71
CA LEU A 38 -35.00 -32.88 -7.32
C LEU A 38 -33.57 -32.90 -6.71
N PHE A 39 -32.79 -33.96 -6.96
CA PHE A 39 -31.41 -34.04 -6.52
C PHE A 39 -30.53 -33.00 -7.16
N TYR A 40 -30.71 -32.75 -8.45
CA TYR A 40 -29.97 -31.66 -9.15
C TYR A 40 -30.27 -30.29 -8.55
N ASN A 41 -31.56 -29.96 -8.34
CA ASN A 41 -31.96 -28.69 -7.73
C ASN A 41 -31.43 -28.55 -6.29
N PHE A 42 -31.51 -29.65 -5.52
CA PHE A 42 -30.93 -29.63 -4.16
C PHE A 42 -29.44 -29.35 -4.16
N ALA A 43 -28.66 -29.99 -5.01
CA ALA A 43 -27.22 -29.78 -5.14
C ALA A 43 -26.91 -28.34 -5.57
N TYR A 44 -27.69 -27.81 -6.51
CA TYR A 44 -27.56 -26.41 -6.97
C TYR A 44 -27.83 -25.41 -5.84
N VAL A 45 -28.98 -25.55 -5.18
CA VAL A 45 -29.37 -24.67 -4.06
C VAL A 45 -28.36 -24.74 -2.90
N TYR A 46 -27.89 -25.95 -2.56
CA TYR A 46 -26.88 -26.14 -1.54
C TYR A 46 -25.57 -25.39 -1.90
N GLY A 47 -25.11 -25.52 -3.14
CA GLY A 47 -23.92 -24.79 -3.62
C GLY A 47 -24.07 -23.29 -3.53
N ASP A 48 -25.28 -22.77 -3.84
CA ASP A 48 -25.56 -21.34 -3.75
C ASP A 48 -25.60 -20.83 -2.31
N ILE A 49 -26.22 -21.57 -1.40
CA ILE A 49 -26.22 -21.29 0.04
C ILE A 49 -24.80 -21.20 0.60
N VAL A 50 -23.91 -22.13 0.23
CA VAL A 50 -22.52 -22.12 0.68
C VAL A 50 -21.78 -20.86 0.18
N LYS A 51 -21.99 -20.48 -1.09
CA LYS A 51 -21.41 -19.24 -1.65
C LYS A 51 -21.90 -17.99 -0.90
N GLN A 52 -23.22 -17.90 -0.70
CA GLN A 52 -23.82 -16.77 0.01
C GLN A 52 -23.33 -16.69 1.47
N LYS A 53 -23.25 -17.82 2.19
CA LYS A 53 -22.69 -17.87 3.54
C LYS A 53 -21.26 -17.33 3.58
N THR A 54 -20.43 -17.75 2.63
CA THR A 54 -19.04 -17.27 2.53
C THR A 54 -18.98 -15.76 2.27
N ALA A 55 -19.84 -15.24 1.40
CA ALA A 55 -19.93 -13.82 1.12
C ALA A 55 -20.34 -13.00 2.36
N VAL A 56 -21.33 -13.50 3.13
CA VAL A 56 -21.76 -12.87 4.40
C VAL A 56 -20.62 -12.86 5.43
N LEU A 57 -19.94 -13.98 5.65
CA LEU A 57 -18.82 -14.07 6.58
C LEU A 57 -17.69 -13.10 6.21
N ASN A 58 -17.36 -13.00 4.92
CA ASN A 58 -16.35 -12.03 4.46
C ASN A 58 -16.81 -10.60 4.70
N SER A 59 -18.09 -10.30 4.50
CA SER A 59 -18.66 -8.97 4.77
C SER A 59 -18.64 -8.61 6.25
N GLU A 60 -18.89 -9.58 7.14
CA GLU A 60 -18.82 -9.39 8.58
C GLU A 60 -17.41 -9.07 9.06
N ILE A 61 -16.39 -9.73 8.49
CA ILE A 61 -14.96 -9.44 8.80
C ILE A 61 -14.64 -7.98 8.43
N ILE A 62 -15.08 -7.54 7.24
CA ILE A 62 -14.88 -6.15 6.79
C ILE A 62 -15.63 -5.18 7.70
N ALA A 63 -16.90 -5.46 8.03
CA ALA A 63 -17.73 -4.61 8.88
C ALA A 63 -17.17 -4.48 10.31
N LYS A 64 -16.63 -5.58 10.87
CA LYS A 64 -15.96 -5.58 12.17
C LYS A 64 -14.73 -4.70 12.17
N SER A 65 -13.86 -4.85 11.18
CA SER A 65 -12.66 -4.02 11.00
C SER A 65 -13.01 -2.53 10.85
N PHE A 66 -14.13 -2.22 10.18
CA PHE A 66 -14.60 -0.85 10.01
C PHE A 66 -15.12 -0.25 11.33
N LYS A 67 -15.88 -1.02 12.11
CA LYS A 67 -16.37 -0.59 13.44
C LYS A 67 -15.22 -0.33 14.42
N GLU A 68 -14.23 -1.21 14.45
CA GLU A 68 -13.04 -1.06 15.30
C GLU A 68 -12.25 0.21 14.96
N ARG A 69 -12.08 0.52 13.65
CA ARG A 69 -11.42 1.77 13.21
C ARG A 69 -12.25 3.02 13.46
N GLY A 70 -13.56 2.97 13.29
CA GLY A 70 -14.46 4.10 13.52
C GLY A 70 -14.58 4.52 14.99
N ALA A 71 -14.22 3.64 15.93
CA ALA A 71 -14.20 3.93 17.36
C ALA A 71 -12.96 4.75 17.80
N ILE A 72 -11.92 4.85 16.96
CA ILE A 72 -10.71 5.60 17.27
C ILE A 72 -10.98 7.09 17.07
N LYS A 73 -11.08 7.84 18.16
CA LYS A 73 -11.15 9.30 18.12
C LYS A 73 -9.79 9.84 17.69
N GLU A 74 -9.64 10.14 16.41
CA GLU A 74 -8.41 10.68 15.85
C GLU A 74 -8.13 12.08 16.40
N LEU A 75 -6.96 12.25 16.97
CA LEU A 75 -6.44 13.57 17.34
C LEU A 75 -6.05 14.28 16.04
N ARG A 76 -6.75 15.35 15.72
CA ARG A 76 -6.26 16.25 14.68
C ARG A 76 -5.07 17.00 15.25
N LEU A 77 -3.90 16.88 14.63
CA LEU A 77 -2.72 17.74 14.92
C LEU A 77 -3.00 19.19 14.47
N TYR A 78 -4.22 19.70 14.75
CA TYR A 78 -4.60 21.07 14.38
C TYR A 78 -3.87 22.13 15.15
N LYS A 79 -3.27 21.77 16.27
CA LYS A 79 -2.40 22.70 16.97
C LYS A 79 -1.08 22.70 16.21
N LYS A 80 -0.80 23.81 15.58
CA LYS A 80 0.53 24.14 15.03
C LYS A 80 1.67 24.01 16.07
N ASP A 81 1.38 23.53 17.26
CA ASP A 81 2.23 23.63 18.45
C ASP A 81 2.88 22.31 18.88
N TRP A 82 2.60 21.16 18.20
CA TRP A 82 3.36 19.96 18.51
C TRP A 82 4.84 20.13 18.13
N LYS A 83 5.74 19.60 18.95
CA LYS A 83 7.19 19.76 18.76
C LYS A 83 7.88 18.47 18.36
N VAL A 84 7.50 17.36 19.03
CA VAL A 84 8.22 16.09 18.92
C VAL A 84 7.25 14.91 18.94
N ILE A 85 7.50 13.92 18.07
CA ILE A 85 6.94 12.58 18.17
C ILE A 85 8.07 11.65 18.58
N SER A 86 7.90 10.94 19.69
CA SER A 86 8.87 9.95 20.18
C SER A 86 8.26 8.55 20.13
N VAL A 87 8.99 7.63 19.53
CA VAL A 87 8.66 6.20 19.47
C VAL A 87 9.64 5.47 20.35
N LYS A 88 9.15 4.61 21.25
CA LYS A 88 9.97 3.84 22.20
C LYS A 88 9.63 2.36 22.12
N LYS A 89 10.66 1.53 22.00
CA LYS A 89 10.60 0.05 22.05
C LYS A 89 9.52 -0.55 21.14
N LEU A 90 9.38 -0.03 19.90
CA LEU A 90 8.37 -0.51 18.98
C LEU A 90 8.81 -1.82 18.35
N ASP A 91 7.98 -2.85 18.51
CA ASP A 91 8.06 -4.13 17.82
C ASP A 91 6.89 -4.28 16.86
N PHE A 92 7.13 -4.86 15.69
CA PHE A 92 6.06 -5.14 14.72
C PHE A 92 6.34 -6.38 13.89
N SER A 93 5.29 -7.19 13.68
CA SER A 93 5.26 -8.29 12.71
C SER A 93 3.94 -8.27 11.92
N TYR A 94 3.98 -8.67 10.65
CA TYR A 94 2.76 -8.80 9.83
C TYR A 94 1.88 -10.00 10.23
N HIS A 95 2.45 -10.97 10.94
CA HIS A 95 1.77 -12.21 11.29
C HIS A 95 1.97 -12.49 12.79
N GLU A 96 0.88 -12.60 13.52
CA GLU A 96 0.86 -12.88 14.97
C GLU A 96 1.18 -14.35 15.33
N LYS A 97 1.52 -15.20 14.36
CA LYS A 97 1.80 -16.60 14.67
C LYS A 97 3.08 -16.73 15.47
N LYS A 98 3.04 -17.53 16.55
CA LYS A 98 4.23 -17.91 17.34
C LYS A 98 5.32 -18.41 16.41
N GLY A 99 6.48 -17.74 16.41
CA GLY A 99 7.60 -18.03 15.51
C GLY A 99 7.66 -17.18 14.24
N ALA A 100 6.74 -16.24 14.02
CA ALA A 100 6.82 -15.29 12.91
C ALA A 100 8.04 -14.36 13.08
N GLU A 101 8.75 -14.11 11.99
CA GLU A 101 9.89 -13.20 12.00
C GLU A 101 9.43 -11.77 12.28
N GLN A 102 10.02 -11.13 13.31
CA GLN A 102 9.75 -9.72 13.61
C GLN A 102 10.34 -8.83 12.53
N HIS A 103 9.49 -8.02 11.91
CA HIS A 103 9.89 -7.08 10.84
C HIS A 103 10.51 -5.79 11.39
N LEU A 104 10.07 -5.36 12.59
CA LEU A 104 10.69 -4.27 13.36
C LEU A 104 10.94 -4.75 14.78
N LYS A 105 12.13 -4.44 15.32
CA LYS A 105 12.64 -4.98 16.59
C LYS A 105 13.21 -3.84 17.43
N ASN A 106 12.55 -3.53 18.53
CA ASN A 106 12.99 -2.52 19.50
C ASN A 106 13.38 -1.19 18.84
N ILE A 107 12.45 -0.62 18.06
CA ILE A 107 12.67 0.65 17.36
C ILE A 107 12.47 1.81 18.32
N ASP A 108 13.51 2.62 18.47
CA ASP A 108 13.48 3.92 19.12
C ASP A 108 13.79 5.01 18.08
N LEU A 109 12.89 6.00 17.93
CA LEU A 109 13.14 7.14 17.05
C LEU A 109 12.45 8.41 17.54
N VAL A 110 13.00 9.55 17.16
CA VAL A 110 12.51 10.87 17.51
C VAL A 110 12.31 11.68 16.25
N ILE A 111 11.14 12.27 16.09
CA ILE A 111 10.77 13.10 14.95
C ILE A 111 10.46 14.50 15.45
N LYS A 112 11.26 15.47 15.09
CA LYS A 112 10.98 16.89 15.39
C LYS A 112 10.14 17.49 14.28
N LYS A 113 9.24 18.40 14.63
CA LYS A 113 8.42 19.12 13.65
C LYS A 113 9.28 19.85 12.63
N GLY A 114 8.88 19.78 11.36
CA GLY A 114 9.56 20.43 10.24
C GLY A 114 10.82 19.72 9.72
N GLN A 115 11.33 18.69 10.43
CA GLN A 115 12.52 17.96 10.02
C GLN A 115 12.34 17.19 8.70
N LYS A 116 13.42 17.08 7.94
CA LYS A 116 13.59 16.22 6.77
C LYS A 116 14.41 15.01 7.21
N ILE A 117 13.78 13.84 7.25
CA ILE A 117 14.35 12.61 7.82
C ILE A 117 14.52 11.56 6.72
N ALA A 118 15.71 10.98 6.63
CA ALA A 118 15.99 9.87 5.73
C ALA A 118 16.00 8.52 6.48
N PHE A 119 15.32 7.52 5.94
CA PHE A 119 15.47 6.13 6.33
C PHE A 119 16.34 5.44 5.28
N ILE A 120 17.49 4.91 5.69
CA ILE A 120 18.42 4.20 4.82
C ILE A 120 18.62 2.76 5.30
N GLY A 121 19.15 1.90 4.45
CA GLY A 121 19.42 0.50 4.71
C GLY A 121 19.10 -0.38 3.51
N HIS A 122 19.55 -1.64 3.55
CA HIS A 122 19.29 -2.59 2.48
C HIS A 122 17.79 -2.85 2.26
N SER A 123 17.44 -3.43 1.09
CA SER A 123 16.08 -3.92 0.86
C SER A 123 15.72 -4.95 1.94
N GLY A 124 14.47 -4.90 2.44
CA GLY A 124 14.03 -5.76 3.54
C GLY A 124 14.50 -5.33 4.95
N SER A 125 15.23 -4.22 5.12
CA SER A 125 15.70 -3.76 6.44
C SER A 125 14.60 -3.21 7.37
N GLY A 126 13.35 -3.01 6.86
CA GLY A 126 12.20 -2.54 7.66
C GLY A 126 11.74 -1.11 7.36
N LYS A 127 12.39 -0.35 6.45
CA LYS A 127 12.04 1.05 6.12
C LYS A 127 10.58 1.23 5.70
N THR A 128 10.15 0.54 4.66
CA THR A 128 8.76 0.55 4.15
C THR A 128 7.77 0.09 5.22
N THR A 129 8.13 -0.92 6.01
CA THR A 129 7.30 -1.39 7.13
C THR A 129 7.12 -0.29 8.17
N MET A 130 8.18 0.43 8.52
CA MET A 130 8.12 1.55 9.46
C MET A 130 7.23 2.68 8.93
N LEU A 131 7.36 3.06 7.66
CA LEU A 131 6.50 4.08 7.04
C LEU A 131 5.01 3.66 7.05
N LYS A 132 4.71 2.40 6.74
CA LYS A 132 3.34 1.86 6.78
C LYS A 132 2.76 1.84 8.19
N VAL A 133 3.56 1.47 9.18
CA VAL A 133 3.20 1.52 10.61
C VAL A 133 2.93 2.96 11.04
N MET A 134 3.79 3.90 10.69
CA MET A 134 3.61 5.33 11.00
C MET A 134 2.35 5.92 10.36
N ARG A 135 1.97 5.45 9.15
CA ARG A 135 0.71 5.86 8.50
C ARG A 135 -0.52 5.31 9.26
N GLY A 136 -0.34 4.39 10.20
CA GLY A 136 -1.45 3.74 10.90
C GLY A 136 -2.19 2.70 10.06
N LEU A 137 -1.52 2.08 9.08
CA LEU A 137 -2.12 1.01 8.28
C LEU A 137 -2.24 -0.30 9.05
N TYR A 138 -1.46 -0.45 10.11
CA TYR A 138 -1.41 -1.64 10.95
C TYR A 138 -1.59 -1.26 12.42
N ALA A 139 -2.29 -2.10 13.16
CA ALA A 139 -2.36 -1.99 14.62
C ALA A 139 -1.00 -2.35 15.23
N LEU A 140 -0.60 -1.59 16.24
CA LEU A 140 0.62 -1.83 17.00
C LEU A 140 0.27 -2.38 18.37
N GLU A 141 0.81 -3.55 18.68
CA GLU A 141 0.62 -4.16 20.00
C GLU A 141 1.68 -3.70 21.00
N LYS A 142 2.95 -3.57 20.53
CA LYS A 142 4.09 -3.22 21.37
C LYS A 142 4.73 -1.91 20.96
N GLY A 143 5.26 -1.22 21.97
CA GLY A 143 5.91 0.08 21.83
C GLY A 143 5.04 1.23 22.24
N ASP A 144 5.64 2.32 22.67
CA ASP A 144 4.96 3.52 23.15
C ASP A 144 5.24 4.68 22.21
N ILE A 145 4.20 5.45 21.91
CA ILE A 145 4.29 6.61 21.03
C ILE A 145 3.82 7.83 21.78
N TYR A 146 4.66 8.83 21.83
CA TYR A 146 4.40 10.10 22.52
C TYR A 146 4.31 11.23 21.51
N LEU A 147 3.34 12.12 21.70
CA LEU A 147 3.28 13.43 21.06
C LEU A 147 3.66 14.47 22.14
N ASP A 148 4.83 15.06 22.02
CA ASP A 148 5.48 15.84 23.06
C ASP A 148 5.63 15.01 24.36
N THR A 149 4.89 15.34 25.40
CA THR A 149 4.88 14.61 26.67
C THR A 149 3.70 13.65 26.82
N LYS A 150 2.74 13.66 25.87
CA LYS A 150 1.51 12.89 25.98
C LYS A 150 1.62 11.58 25.22
N GLU A 151 1.38 10.47 25.91
CA GLU A 151 1.27 9.16 25.27
C GLU A 151 0.01 9.05 24.40
N LEU A 152 0.15 8.51 23.21
CA LEU A 152 -0.93 8.26 22.26
C LEU A 152 -1.53 6.87 22.49
N GLN A 153 -2.72 6.80 23.11
CA GLN A 153 -3.40 5.54 23.47
C GLN A 153 -3.57 4.57 22.28
N HIS A 154 -3.94 5.10 21.11
CA HIS A 154 -4.09 4.31 19.88
C HIS A 154 -2.88 4.45 18.94
N LYS A 155 -1.70 4.71 19.52
CA LYS A 155 -0.43 4.82 18.79
C LYS A 155 -0.57 5.77 17.58
N PHE A 156 0.01 5.43 16.44
CA PHE A 156 -0.07 6.23 15.22
C PHE A 156 -1.49 6.40 14.66
N ASN A 157 -2.43 5.49 14.97
CA ASN A 157 -3.81 5.65 14.53
C ASN A 157 -4.46 6.93 15.04
N THR A 158 -4.03 7.43 16.22
CA THR A 158 -4.52 8.69 16.80
C THR A 158 -4.23 9.90 15.92
N ILE A 159 -3.13 9.88 15.16
CA ILE A 159 -2.65 11.02 14.35
C ILE A 159 -2.63 10.71 12.85
N SER A 160 -3.17 9.58 12.43
CA SER A 160 -3.09 9.06 11.06
C SER A 160 -3.69 10.01 10.02
N GLN A 161 -4.73 10.77 10.36
CA GLN A 161 -5.32 11.77 9.45
C GLN A 161 -4.36 12.91 9.08
N ASN A 162 -3.34 13.16 9.90
CA ASN A 162 -2.35 14.22 9.66
C ASN A 162 -1.12 13.74 8.89
N ILE A 163 -1.08 12.45 8.58
CA ILE A 163 0.02 11.79 7.89
C ILE A 163 -0.42 11.39 6.49
N ALA A 164 0.33 11.74 5.47
CA ALA A 164 0.19 11.21 4.12
C ALA A 164 1.32 10.22 3.84
N LEU A 165 1.02 9.12 3.18
CA LEU A 165 2.00 8.17 2.65
C LEU A 165 1.92 8.14 1.13
N ILE A 166 3.05 8.39 0.47
CA ILE A 166 3.22 8.21 -0.96
C ILE A 166 4.00 6.90 -1.14
N PRO A 167 3.37 5.85 -1.68
CA PRO A 167 3.97 4.53 -1.79
C PRO A 167 4.98 4.45 -2.95
N GLN A 168 5.83 3.42 -2.92
CA GLN A 168 6.87 3.16 -3.91
C GLN A 168 6.29 2.84 -5.29
N GLU A 169 5.28 1.97 -5.34
CA GLU A 169 4.69 1.53 -6.60
C GLU A 169 3.59 2.50 -7.05
N PRO A 170 3.72 3.07 -8.25
CA PRO A 170 2.73 3.99 -8.79
C PRO A 170 1.56 3.25 -9.43
N GLU A 171 0.40 3.28 -8.80
CA GLU A 171 -0.84 2.86 -9.45
C GLU A 171 -1.35 3.95 -10.39
N MET A 172 -1.59 3.57 -11.65
CA MET A 172 -2.15 4.44 -12.69
C MET A 172 -3.54 3.98 -13.06
N PHE A 173 -4.49 4.91 -13.09
CA PHE A 173 -5.84 4.65 -13.56
C PHE A 173 -5.91 4.80 -15.09
N ALA A 174 -6.71 3.96 -15.74
CA ALA A 174 -6.92 3.97 -17.19
C ALA A 174 -7.78 5.18 -17.65
N THR A 175 -7.30 6.40 -17.32
CA THR A 175 -7.97 7.68 -17.56
C THR A 175 -6.98 8.71 -18.11
N THR A 176 -7.33 10.01 -18.04
CA THR A 176 -6.44 11.10 -18.43
C THR A 176 -5.35 11.40 -17.40
N ILE A 177 -4.30 12.11 -17.81
CA ILE A 177 -3.28 12.65 -16.89
C ILE A 177 -3.92 13.50 -15.81
N ARG A 178 -4.89 14.37 -16.18
CA ARG A 178 -5.62 15.22 -15.24
C ARG A 178 -6.32 14.41 -14.17
N GLU A 179 -7.09 13.40 -14.56
CA GLU A 179 -7.85 12.55 -13.62
C GLU A 179 -6.92 11.73 -12.73
N ASN A 180 -5.81 11.23 -13.27
CA ASN A 180 -4.78 10.58 -12.48
C ASN A 180 -4.18 11.50 -11.41
N LEU A 181 -3.97 12.78 -11.72
CA LEU A 181 -3.43 13.75 -10.76
C LEU A 181 -4.46 14.18 -9.72
N THR A 182 -5.71 14.39 -10.13
CA THR A 182 -6.74 15.00 -9.26
C THR A 182 -7.63 13.98 -8.55
N LEU A 183 -7.63 12.72 -8.97
CA LEU A 183 -8.55 11.67 -8.48
C LEU A 183 -10.02 12.11 -8.58
N GLY A 184 -10.40 12.80 -9.65
CA GLY A 184 -11.74 13.31 -9.87
C GLY A 184 -12.10 14.58 -9.08
N LEU A 185 -11.21 15.06 -8.20
CA LEU A 185 -11.44 16.30 -7.46
C LEU A 185 -11.25 17.52 -8.35
N THR A 186 -12.12 18.54 -8.16
CA THR A 186 -11.98 19.81 -8.85
C THR A 186 -10.73 20.55 -8.39
N ARG A 187 -9.77 20.75 -9.29
CA ARG A 187 -8.52 21.46 -9.04
C ARG A 187 -8.26 22.46 -10.14
N ASN A 188 -7.76 23.65 -9.76
CA ASN A 188 -7.34 24.66 -10.72
C ASN A 188 -6.17 24.15 -11.56
N THR A 189 -6.22 24.37 -12.86
CA THR A 189 -5.17 23.98 -13.80
C THR A 189 -3.80 24.55 -13.42
N LYS A 190 -3.74 25.80 -12.94
CA LYS A 190 -2.50 26.41 -12.42
C LYS A 190 -1.88 25.58 -11.29
N THR A 191 -2.71 25.12 -10.35
CA THR A 191 -2.25 24.27 -9.25
C THR A 191 -1.71 22.92 -9.77
N ILE A 192 -2.39 22.30 -10.74
CA ILE A 192 -1.91 21.03 -11.32
C ILE A 192 -0.51 21.24 -11.94
N TYR A 193 -0.32 22.30 -12.72
CA TYR A 193 0.99 22.59 -13.33
C TYR A 193 2.08 22.90 -12.31
N GLN A 194 1.77 23.55 -11.19
CA GLN A 194 2.72 23.74 -10.08
C GLN A 194 3.28 22.42 -9.53
N PHE A 195 2.40 21.40 -9.37
CA PHE A 195 2.85 20.08 -8.94
C PHE A 195 3.60 19.32 -10.03
N LEU A 196 3.25 19.52 -11.30
CA LEU A 196 4.01 18.97 -12.42
C LEU A 196 5.41 19.59 -12.53
N ASP A 197 5.54 20.89 -12.27
CA ASP A 197 6.83 21.58 -12.20
C ASP A 197 7.69 21.03 -11.03
N MET A 198 7.07 20.82 -9.87
CA MET A 198 7.75 20.30 -8.67
C MET A 198 8.40 18.93 -8.93
N VAL A 199 7.78 18.08 -9.75
CA VAL A 199 8.29 16.74 -10.08
C VAL A 199 8.98 16.67 -11.45
N ASN A 200 9.33 17.81 -12.06
CA ASN A 200 9.98 17.91 -13.36
C ASN A 200 9.24 17.17 -14.49
N LEU A 201 7.92 17.24 -14.51
CA LEU A 201 7.09 16.49 -15.49
C LEU A 201 6.32 17.41 -16.45
N ARG A 202 6.31 18.74 -16.20
CA ARG A 202 5.54 19.68 -17.02
C ARG A 202 5.88 19.59 -18.51
N LYS A 203 7.16 19.63 -18.85
CA LYS A 203 7.61 19.59 -20.26
C LYS A 203 7.09 18.34 -20.99
N THR A 204 7.16 17.18 -20.32
CA THR A 204 6.65 15.91 -20.85
C THR A 204 5.14 15.99 -21.12
N VAL A 205 4.36 16.51 -20.16
CA VAL A 205 2.91 16.65 -20.32
C VAL A 205 2.55 17.66 -21.41
N ASP A 206 3.28 18.77 -21.53
CA ASP A 206 3.05 19.79 -22.57
C ASP A 206 3.34 19.29 -23.99
N GLN A 207 4.21 18.30 -24.13
CA GLN A 207 4.52 17.63 -25.41
C GLN A 207 3.49 16.56 -25.81
N MET A 208 2.61 16.15 -24.91
CA MET A 208 1.56 15.18 -25.22
C MET A 208 0.47 15.81 -26.12
N PRO A 209 -0.16 15.02 -27.03
CA PRO A 209 -1.13 15.55 -27.99
C PRO A 209 -2.28 16.35 -27.40
N ARG A 210 -2.80 15.91 -26.24
CA ARG A 210 -3.91 16.56 -25.50
C ARG A 210 -3.46 17.09 -24.14
N LYS A 211 -2.15 17.21 -23.91
CA LYS A 211 -1.57 17.70 -22.64
C LYS A 211 -2.17 16.97 -21.44
N LEU A 212 -2.75 17.70 -20.49
CA LEU A 212 -3.42 17.13 -19.29
C LEU A 212 -4.60 16.20 -19.64
N HIS A 213 -5.19 16.32 -20.81
CA HIS A 213 -6.31 15.49 -21.27
C HIS A 213 -5.88 14.27 -22.06
N SER A 214 -4.57 14.04 -22.23
CA SER A 214 -4.03 12.82 -22.83
C SER A 214 -4.37 11.62 -21.94
N SER A 215 -4.85 10.54 -22.57
CA SER A 215 -5.16 9.29 -21.87
C SER A 215 -3.88 8.47 -21.68
N VAL A 216 -3.68 7.90 -20.49
CA VAL A 216 -2.52 7.04 -20.18
C VAL A 216 -2.55 5.68 -20.89
N VAL A 217 -3.71 5.29 -21.47
CA VAL A 217 -3.89 4.05 -22.26
C VAL A 217 -3.99 4.28 -23.76
N GLU A 218 -3.96 5.54 -24.22
CA GLU A 218 -4.09 5.88 -25.64
C GLU A 218 -2.81 5.48 -26.40
N LYS A 219 -2.96 4.88 -27.60
CA LYS A 219 -1.84 4.58 -28.50
C LYS A 219 -1.02 5.85 -28.75
N GLY A 220 0.27 5.83 -28.43
CA GLY A 220 1.19 6.97 -28.59
C GLY A 220 1.51 7.72 -27.29
N VAL A 221 0.80 7.46 -26.17
CA VAL A 221 1.15 7.97 -24.84
C VAL A 221 1.74 6.80 -24.02
N ASN A 222 2.99 6.45 -24.31
CA ASN A 222 3.72 5.47 -23.53
C ASN A 222 4.51 6.17 -22.42
N LEU A 223 3.94 6.23 -21.22
CA LEU A 223 4.66 6.72 -20.05
C LEU A 223 5.72 5.72 -19.61
N SER A 224 6.95 6.19 -19.47
CA SER A 224 8.03 5.44 -18.84
C SER A 224 7.73 5.16 -17.36
N GLY A 225 8.43 4.21 -16.75
CA GLY A 225 8.30 3.93 -15.32
C GLY A 225 8.55 5.17 -14.45
N GLY A 226 9.57 5.96 -14.78
CA GLY A 226 9.87 7.20 -14.07
C GLY A 226 8.80 8.30 -14.25
N GLU A 227 8.16 8.41 -15.41
CA GLU A 227 7.05 9.34 -15.63
C GLU A 227 5.80 8.95 -14.85
N LYS A 228 5.44 7.65 -14.84
CA LYS A 228 4.36 7.12 -14.00
C LYS A 228 4.62 7.41 -12.53
N GLN A 229 5.83 7.19 -12.06
CA GLN A 229 6.23 7.45 -10.68
C GLN A 229 6.12 8.94 -10.34
N ARG A 230 6.56 9.84 -11.23
CA ARG A 230 6.42 11.29 -11.04
C ARG A 230 4.97 11.76 -11.06
N ILE A 231 4.08 11.17 -11.88
CA ILE A 231 2.63 11.46 -11.82
C ILE A 231 2.07 11.05 -10.47
N ALA A 232 2.36 9.85 -9.99
CA ALA A 232 1.89 9.37 -8.68
C ALA A 232 2.44 10.21 -7.53
N LEU A 233 3.70 10.65 -7.61
CA LEU A 233 4.31 11.56 -6.66
C LEU A 233 3.59 12.92 -6.65
N ALA A 234 3.36 13.54 -7.81
CA ALA A 234 2.63 14.80 -7.93
C ALA A 234 1.21 14.69 -7.36
N ARG A 235 0.50 13.60 -7.68
CA ARG A 235 -0.82 13.26 -7.11
C ARG A 235 -0.79 13.19 -5.59
N GLY A 236 0.17 12.44 -5.04
CA GLY A 236 0.33 12.26 -3.60
C GLY A 236 0.66 13.56 -2.88
N LEU A 237 1.58 14.35 -3.43
CA LEU A 237 1.95 15.68 -2.90
C LEU A 237 0.74 16.64 -2.92
N MET A 238 -0.04 16.65 -4.00
CA MET A 238 -1.25 17.48 -4.10
C MET A 238 -2.30 17.08 -3.06
N ALA A 239 -2.50 15.78 -2.83
CA ALA A 239 -3.42 15.26 -1.82
C ALA A 239 -2.92 15.51 -0.39
N ALA A 240 -1.60 15.65 -0.21
CA ALA A 240 -0.96 15.86 1.08
C ALA A 240 -0.86 17.33 1.52
N LYS A 241 -1.40 18.28 0.74
CA LYS A 241 -1.29 19.72 1.02
C LYS A 241 -1.68 20.11 2.44
N ASP A 242 -2.73 19.50 2.98
CA ASP A 242 -3.26 19.79 4.31
C ASP A 242 -2.72 18.84 5.41
N LYS A 243 -1.71 18.04 5.10
CA LYS A 243 -1.09 17.12 6.05
C LYS A 243 0.14 17.74 6.70
N GLU A 244 0.43 17.38 7.95
CA GLU A 244 1.58 17.88 8.71
C GLU A 244 2.83 17.02 8.48
N ILE A 245 2.63 15.73 8.20
CA ILE A 245 3.70 14.75 8.02
C ILE A 245 3.55 14.05 6.66
N LEU A 246 4.60 14.07 5.87
CA LEU A 246 4.68 13.36 4.60
C LEU A 246 5.65 12.19 4.73
N LEU A 247 5.17 11.00 4.40
CA LEU A 247 5.96 9.79 4.31
C LEU A 247 6.15 9.44 2.84
N LEU A 248 7.39 9.32 2.39
CA LEU A 248 7.76 9.06 1.01
C LEU A 248 8.49 7.72 0.95
N ASP A 249 7.89 6.72 0.32
CA ASP A 249 8.50 5.40 0.19
C ASP A 249 9.14 5.26 -1.19
N GLU A 250 10.45 5.53 -1.28
CA GLU A 250 11.25 5.48 -2.52
C GLU A 250 10.58 6.19 -3.73
N PRO A 251 10.12 7.44 -3.58
CA PRO A 251 9.22 8.08 -4.53
C PRO A 251 9.87 8.37 -5.90
N THR A 252 11.18 8.19 -6.02
CA THR A 252 11.99 8.52 -7.19
C THR A 252 12.89 7.37 -7.67
N SER A 253 12.61 6.13 -7.26
CA SER A 253 13.45 4.96 -7.56
C SER A 253 13.67 4.73 -9.06
N SER A 254 12.71 5.08 -9.91
CA SER A 254 12.77 4.96 -11.37
C SER A 254 13.17 6.28 -12.09
N VAL A 255 13.59 7.30 -11.34
CA VAL A 255 14.00 8.61 -11.87
C VAL A 255 15.52 8.66 -11.93
N ASP A 256 16.11 9.36 -12.90
CA ASP A 256 17.55 9.59 -12.95
C ASP A 256 18.04 10.48 -11.79
N SER A 257 19.34 10.40 -11.46
CA SER A 257 19.91 11.05 -10.27
C SER A 257 19.83 12.57 -10.29
N GLY A 258 19.93 13.21 -11.47
CA GLY A 258 19.84 14.67 -11.60
C GLY A 258 18.42 15.15 -11.33
N ASN A 259 17.44 14.55 -11.99
CA ASN A 259 16.03 14.85 -11.75
C ASN A 259 15.60 14.52 -10.31
N GLU A 260 16.09 13.43 -9.74
CA GLU A 260 15.79 13.05 -8.36
C GLU A 260 16.20 14.13 -7.35
N PHE A 261 17.43 14.64 -7.46
CA PHE A 261 17.94 15.68 -6.59
C PHE A 261 17.09 16.97 -6.66
N GLU A 262 16.77 17.43 -7.88
CA GLU A 262 15.92 18.59 -8.08
C GLU A 262 14.50 18.40 -7.55
N ILE A 263 13.92 17.21 -7.72
CA ILE A 263 12.59 16.89 -7.18
C ILE A 263 12.60 17.01 -5.65
N TYR A 264 13.57 16.43 -4.94
CA TYR A 264 13.67 16.54 -3.48
C TYR A 264 13.85 17.98 -3.03
N LYS A 265 14.70 18.74 -3.70
CA LYS A 265 14.91 20.17 -3.43
C LYS A 265 13.62 20.98 -3.58
N ASN A 266 12.86 20.74 -4.65
CA ASN A 266 11.57 21.38 -4.90
C ASN A 266 10.53 21.02 -3.84
N ILE A 267 10.46 19.73 -3.44
CA ILE A 267 9.56 19.27 -2.39
C ILE A 267 9.91 19.93 -1.05
N PHE A 268 11.19 19.96 -0.67
CA PHE A 268 11.62 20.53 0.61
C PHE A 268 11.42 22.04 0.67
N ALA A 269 11.62 22.74 -0.44
CA ALA A 269 11.34 24.18 -0.54
C ALA A 269 9.82 24.46 -0.41
N THR A 270 8.99 23.70 -1.11
CA THR A 270 7.53 23.90 -1.09
C THR A 270 6.89 23.51 0.24
N TYR A 271 7.40 22.49 0.89
CA TYR A 271 6.90 21.95 2.17
C TYR A 271 7.93 22.17 3.29
N SER A 272 8.51 23.36 3.34
CA SER A 272 9.55 23.72 4.34
C SER A 272 9.07 23.58 5.78
N ASP A 273 7.80 23.89 6.03
CA ASP A 273 7.12 23.81 7.33
C ASP A 273 6.71 22.37 7.74
N LYS A 274 6.68 21.43 6.79
CA LYS A 274 6.20 20.06 7.04
C LYS A 274 7.33 19.13 7.42
N THR A 275 7.01 18.17 8.26
CA THR A 275 7.89 17.04 8.55
C THR A 275 7.84 16.05 7.38
N ILE A 276 9.00 15.71 6.81
CA ILE A 276 9.09 14.78 5.68
C ILE A 276 10.01 13.62 6.09
N ILE A 277 9.53 12.41 5.94
CA ILE A 277 10.29 11.19 6.21
C ILE A 277 10.32 10.38 4.92
N SER A 278 11.51 10.12 4.39
CA SER A 278 11.67 9.39 3.14
C SER A 278 12.56 8.18 3.29
N SER A 279 12.14 7.04 2.72
CA SER A 279 13.05 5.92 2.49
C SER A 279 13.93 6.24 1.28
N ILE A 280 15.24 6.08 1.43
CA ILE A 280 16.25 6.46 0.45
C ILE A 280 17.13 5.27 0.11
N HIS A 281 17.32 5.04 -1.20
CA HIS A 281 18.30 4.07 -1.72
C HIS A 281 19.56 4.73 -2.27
N ARG A 282 19.43 5.94 -2.82
CA ARG A 282 20.53 6.69 -3.44
C ARG A 282 21.12 7.68 -2.46
N LEU A 283 22.31 7.37 -1.96
CA LEU A 283 22.91 8.07 -0.83
C LEU A 283 23.32 9.53 -1.13
N HIS A 284 23.46 9.93 -2.41
CA HIS A 284 23.81 11.31 -2.76
C HIS A 284 22.78 12.36 -2.28
N LEU A 285 21.58 11.93 -1.94
CA LEU A 285 20.52 12.81 -1.41
C LEU A 285 20.67 13.10 0.08
N LEU A 286 21.51 12.34 0.81
CA LEU A 286 21.54 12.38 2.27
C LEU A 286 21.90 13.75 2.85
N ASN A 287 22.70 14.55 2.11
CA ASN A 287 23.04 15.92 2.52
C ASN A 287 21.83 16.89 2.51
N LEU A 288 20.70 16.49 1.93
CA LEU A 288 19.47 17.29 1.96
C LEU A 288 18.64 17.06 3.25
N PHE A 289 19.02 16.07 4.06
CA PHE A 289 18.23 15.63 5.21
C PHE A 289 18.88 16.07 6.53
N ASP A 290 18.04 16.48 7.48
CA ASP A 290 18.49 16.93 8.82
C ASP A 290 18.91 15.75 9.70
N THR A 291 18.26 14.59 9.53
CA THR A 291 18.49 13.39 10.33
C THR A 291 18.36 12.15 9.46
N ILE A 292 19.23 11.19 9.68
CA ILE A 292 19.28 9.92 8.99
C ILE A 292 19.11 8.80 10.03
N TYR A 293 18.21 7.84 9.78
CA TYR A 293 18.09 6.61 10.55
C TYR A 293 18.55 5.43 9.70
N PHE A 294 19.57 4.73 10.16
CA PHE A 294 20.11 3.58 9.46
C PHE A 294 19.49 2.28 9.95
N PHE A 295 18.70 1.65 9.07
CA PHE A 295 17.98 0.40 9.34
C PHE A 295 18.80 -0.82 8.89
N GLU A 296 18.86 -1.84 9.75
CA GLU A 296 19.44 -3.15 9.44
C GLU A 296 18.65 -4.24 10.19
N ASN A 297 18.15 -5.25 9.47
CA ASN A 297 17.44 -6.41 10.04
C ASN A 297 16.31 -6.02 11.02
N GLY A 298 15.51 -5.02 10.65
CA GLY A 298 14.40 -4.54 11.47
C GLY A 298 14.79 -3.69 12.67
N LYS A 299 16.03 -3.23 12.78
CA LYS A 299 16.53 -2.37 13.87
C LYS A 299 17.10 -1.07 13.32
N ILE A 300 17.08 -0.02 14.12
CA ILE A 300 17.88 1.18 13.89
C ILE A 300 19.25 0.94 14.52
N ILE A 301 20.30 0.92 13.70
CA ILE A 301 21.68 0.65 14.14
C ILE A 301 22.51 1.90 14.33
N ALA A 302 22.11 3.01 13.72
CA ALA A 302 22.73 4.32 13.87
C ALA A 302 21.73 5.43 13.50
N SER A 303 21.87 6.60 14.09
CA SER A 303 21.10 7.80 13.76
C SER A 303 21.92 9.06 14.02
N GLY A 304 21.69 10.10 13.23
CA GLY A 304 22.37 11.39 13.30
C GLY A 304 22.27 12.13 11.99
N ASN A 305 22.93 13.28 11.86
CA ASN A 305 23.14 13.92 10.58
C ASN A 305 24.21 13.19 9.76
N PHE A 306 24.46 13.63 8.54
CA PHE A 306 25.42 12.96 7.65
C PHE A 306 26.83 12.90 8.25
N ASP A 307 27.33 14.02 8.75
CA ASP A 307 28.70 14.14 9.27
C ASP A 307 28.88 13.32 10.54
N GLU A 308 27.93 13.39 11.48
CA GLU A 308 27.91 12.57 12.69
C GLU A 308 27.96 11.07 12.36
N LEU A 309 27.14 10.62 11.41
CA LEU A 309 27.14 9.22 11.01
C LEU A 309 28.42 8.80 10.30
N PHE A 310 28.98 9.67 9.50
CA PHE A 310 30.24 9.41 8.81
C PHE A 310 31.41 9.26 9.80
N GLU A 311 31.43 10.04 10.87
CA GLU A 311 32.44 9.98 11.91
C GLU A 311 32.26 8.80 12.87
N THR A 312 31.03 8.55 13.31
CA THR A 312 30.76 7.61 14.41
C THR A 312 30.40 6.19 13.97
N SER A 313 29.87 5.99 12.74
CA SER A 313 29.39 4.71 12.27
C SER A 313 30.27 4.10 11.17
N LEU A 314 31.10 3.13 11.52
CA LEU A 314 31.91 2.39 10.54
C LEU A 314 31.03 1.72 9.45
N LYS A 315 29.87 1.19 9.82
CA LYS A 315 28.94 0.58 8.85
C LYS A 315 28.38 1.61 7.86
N PHE A 316 28.07 2.83 8.32
CA PHE A 316 27.59 3.89 7.45
C PHE A 316 28.71 4.35 6.49
N ARG A 317 29.93 4.53 7.00
CA ARG A 317 31.11 4.89 6.20
C ARG A 317 31.37 3.86 5.10
N ASN A 318 31.38 2.57 5.43
CA ASN A 318 31.54 1.50 4.45
C ASN A 318 30.44 1.48 3.40
N LEU A 319 29.19 1.74 3.80
CA LEU A 319 28.05 1.85 2.88
C LEU A 319 28.23 3.01 1.91
N TRP A 320 28.67 4.16 2.40
CA TRP A 320 28.94 5.36 1.61
C TRP A 320 30.09 5.18 0.62
N GLU A 321 31.21 4.62 1.07
CA GLU A 321 32.39 4.35 0.21
C GLU A 321 32.05 3.35 -0.91
N LYS A 322 31.31 2.29 -0.59
CA LYS A 322 30.80 1.35 -1.58
C LYS A 322 29.86 1.99 -2.59
N TYR A 323 29.07 2.98 -2.15
CA TYR A 323 28.20 3.75 -3.05
C TYR A 323 29.05 4.62 -4.00
N LYS A 324 30.03 5.35 -3.49
CA LYS A 324 30.95 6.17 -4.30
C LYS A 324 31.71 5.35 -5.34
N SER A 325 32.27 4.21 -4.95
CA SER A 325 33.02 3.35 -5.88
C SER A 325 32.17 2.85 -7.06
N LYS A 326 30.89 2.53 -6.82
CA LYS A 326 29.96 2.14 -7.89
C LYS A 326 29.65 3.28 -8.87
N GLN A 327 29.58 4.51 -8.40
CA GLN A 327 29.36 5.67 -9.29
C GLN A 327 30.57 5.98 -10.17
N SER A 328 31.78 5.83 -9.65
CA SER A 328 33.01 6.04 -10.44
C SER A 328 33.29 4.94 -11.48
N THR A 329 32.62 3.79 -11.39
CA THR A 329 32.79 2.68 -12.36
C THR A 329 31.71 2.72 -13.48
N SER A 330 30.70 3.57 -13.36
CA SER A 330 29.57 3.70 -14.32
C SER A 330 29.66 4.98 -15.17
N VAL A 331 30.79 5.66 -15.17
CA VAL A 331 31.19 6.74 -16.08
C VAL A 331 32.25 6.18 -17.01
#